data_6178905740ae8260fdbc71ea606e96a2
#
_entry.id   6178905740ae8260fdbc71ea606e96a2
#
_cell.length_a   1.000
_cell.length_b   1.000
_cell.length_c   1.000
_cell.angle_alpha   90.00
_cell.angle_beta   90.00
_cell.angle_gamma   90.00
#
_symmetry.space_group_name_H-M   'P 1'
#
loop_
_entity.id
_entity.type
_entity.pdbx_description
1 polymer ?
#
loop_
_entity_poly.entity_id
_entity_poly.type
_entity_poly.pdbx_seq_one_letter_code
_entity_poly.pdbx_strand_id
1 'polypeptide(L)'
;MTTPPLLRASALDIWSLGVAIVIGGQYFSWNAGLTAGVASNAVALALMGSAYVCLVLSIAEMTSTLPFAGGAYGLSRCCLGYYSGFIIGCCEVFEYIAYVSSSVLTLGRMLQIVFPELSDAYLPLVWLAIYVVAVTIHICGGQLFWPLVRAIAFLSLGVLLLYCVGSFPFVRFDVYAGSASIGGAYNFFTTMPLAAWFFVGVESLNTLANTIQDPKRVIPRGQISCVLTLCCTGITVFFVAVSLPPSAASLPSVVAIFNPGFTLMFGISNAIATLFSIPATFATIFGFILAYANILSALANSKLLPGWIGAVHPRFHTQANALIVGSVLGYLLCFCVTYSPTLGTELFNICMFFGFSAYLAQCAGYLYLKREFKHLPRQFKSPLGKLGVYYAAVVWSMNWLSIVCCQGNTAYLLSCISVILVALTVYYYAYAKSRQSISDDERKILLFVHVAKNNSNKSKRSRARASRWGRLKGRLESLMSKARRSHASSRNSVTTLGTSSRDSVRAPHFFSWLAPAKTAPAPMGPPGATTVVAKLDGTTIKPHTVAPTVHELQPIRPAEPAMHVEDVH
;
A
#
# COMPACT_ATOMS: atom_id res chain seq x y z
N MET A 1 10.96 -11.17 22.62
CA MET A 1 10.03 -10.07 22.30
C MET A 1 8.75 -10.68 21.79
N THR A 2 7.66 -10.58 22.53
CA THR A 2 6.35 -11.07 22.09
C THR A 2 5.85 -10.18 20.97
N THR A 3 5.58 -10.77 19.80
CA THR A 3 4.92 -10.04 18.72
C THR A 3 3.55 -9.56 19.18
N PRO A 4 3.16 -8.30 18.91
CA PRO A 4 1.84 -7.82 19.30
C PRO A 4 0.75 -8.66 18.63
N PRO A 5 -0.40 -8.85 19.29
CA PRO A 5 -1.50 -9.59 18.71
C PRO A 5 -1.98 -8.87 17.44
N LEU A 6 -2.10 -9.63 16.33
CA LEU A 6 -2.59 -9.08 15.06
C LEU A 6 -4.03 -8.58 15.22
N LEU A 7 -4.30 -7.38 14.73
CA LEU A 7 -5.64 -6.78 14.78
C LEU A 7 -6.61 -7.51 13.84
N ARG A 8 -7.79 -7.80 14.33
CA ARG A 8 -8.90 -8.25 13.49
C ARG A 8 -9.52 -7.02 12.83
N ALA A 9 -9.23 -6.82 11.55
CA ALA A 9 -9.82 -5.79 10.74
C ALA A 9 -10.59 -6.41 9.56
N SER A 10 -11.73 -5.81 9.23
CA SER A 10 -12.51 -6.14 8.03
C SER A 10 -12.11 -5.26 6.86
N ALA A 11 -12.56 -5.59 5.65
CA ALA A 11 -12.37 -4.71 4.50
C ALA A 11 -13.06 -3.34 4.68
N LEU A 12 -14.15 -3.29 5.45
CA LEU A 12 -14.83 -2.04 5.81
C LEU A 12 -13.95 -1.18 6.73
N ASP A 13 -13.21 -1.78 7.67
CA ASP A 13 -12.30 -1.04 8.54
C ASP A 13 -11.16 -0.41 7.74
N ILE A 14 -10.61 -1.15 6.77
CA ILE A 14 -9.56 -0.63 5.88
C ILE A 14 -10.11 0.47 4.97
N TRP A 15 -11.31 0.28 4.41
CA TRP A 15 -11.99 1.30 3.63
C TRP A 15 -12.24 2.56 4.45
N SER A 16 -12.76 2.41 5.68
CA SER A 16 -13.01 3.54 6.58
C SER A 16 -11.73 4.28 6.94
N LEU A 17 -10.64 3.56 7.22
CA LEU A 17 -9.34 4.18 7.50
C LEU A 17 -8.82 4.93 6.28
N GLY A 18 -8.90 4.35 5.08
CA GLY A 18 -8.50 5.03 3.85
C GLY A 18 -9.32 6.28 3.57
N VAL A 19 -10.65 6.21 3.75
CA VAL A 19 -11.51 7.39 3.66
C VAL A 19 -11.09 8.44 4.71
N ALA A 20 -10.89 8.05 5.96
CA ALA A 20 -10.46 8.98 7.02
C ALA A 20 -9.12 9.67 6.69
N ILE A 21 -8.15 8.92 6.14
CA ILE A 21 -6.83 9.46 5.75
C ILE A 21 -6.97 10.54 4.67
N VAL A 22 -7.78 10.28 3.64
CA VAL A 22 -7.75 11.04 2.38
C VAL A 22 -8.82 12.13 2.33
N ILE A 23 -9.99 11.91 2.96
CA ILE A 23 -11.18 12.72 2.69
C ILE A 23 -11.01 14.21 3.05
N GLY A 24 -10.17 14.52 4.04
CA GLY A 24 -9.89 15.92 4.39
C GLY A 24 -9.28 16.70 3.24
N GLY A 25 -8.46 16.07 2.39
CA GLY A 25 -7.92 16.72 1.19
C GLY A 25 -8.98 17.16 0.19
N GLN A 26 -10.21 16.63 0.27
CA GLN A 26 -11.35 17.09 -0.52
C GLN A 26 -12.05 18.32 0.11
N TYR A 27 -11.79 18.61 1.38
CA TYR A 27 -12.35 19.72 2.13
C TYR A 27 -11.50 20.99 2.07
N PHE A 28 -10.20 20.87 1.79
CA PHE A 28 -9.27 22.00 1.78
C PHE A 28 -8.11 21.80 0.80
N SER A 29 -7.46 22.88 0.43
CA SER A 29 -6.18 23.00 -0.29
C SER A 29 -6.16 22.64 -1.78
N TRP A 30 -6.98 21.72 -2.30
CA TRP A 30 -7.03 21.40 -3.73
C TRP A 30 -7.47 22.58 -4.59
N ASN A 31 -8.27 23.48 -4.01
CA ASN A 31 -8.83 24.66 -4.66
C ASN A 31 -7.76 25.65 -5.17
N ALA A 32 -6.56 25.64 -4.59
CA ALA A 32 -5.44 26.41 -5.11
C ALA A 32 -5.09 26.06 -6.57
N GLY A 33 -5.40 24.84 -7.03
CA GLY A 33 -5.25 24.43 -8.42
C GLY A 33 -6.14 25.18 -9.41
N LEU A 34 -7.24 25.80 -8.94
CA LEU A 34 -8.14 26.59 -9.78
C LEU A 34 -7.50 27.90 -10.31
N THR A 35 -6.34 28.30 -9.80
CA THR A 35 -5.56 29.41 -10.37
C THR A 35 -5.14 29.18 -11.83
N ALA A 36 -5.09 27.92 -12.29
CA ALA A 36 -4.88 27.58 -13.71
C ALA A 36 -6.16 27.49 -14.53
N GLY A 37 -7.32 27.73 -13.92
CA GLY A 37 -8.64 27.63 -14.56
C GLY A 37 -9.32 26.28 -14.32
N VAL A 38 -10.65 26.28 -14.46
CA VAL A 38 -11.49 25.13 -14.09
C VAL A 38 -11.24 23.91 -14.98
N ALA A 39 -11.14 24.08 -16.30
CA ALA A 39 -10.87 22.94 -17.19
C ALA A 39 -9.46 22.38 -16.99
N SER A 40 -8.46 23.25 -16.78
CA SER A 40 -7.08 22.84 -16.46
C SER A 40 -7.06 21.97 -15.20
N ASN A 41 -7.73 22.42 -14.13
CA ASN A 41 -7.78 21.67 -12.87
C ASN A 41 -8.63 20.38 -12.99
N ALA A 42 -9.70 20.37 -13.81
CA ALA A 42 -10.48 19.17 -14.10
C ALA A 42 -9.63 18.10 -14.82
N VAL A 43 -8.80 18.50 -15.79
CA VAL A 43 -7.87 17.60 -16.48
C VAL A 43 -6.82 17.07 -15.50
N ALA A 44 -6.25 17.93 -14.63
CA ALA A 44 -5.32 17.50 -13.59
C ALA A 44 -5.96 16.50 -12.63
N LEU A 45 -7.20 16.74 -12.19
CA LEU A 45 -7.98 15.82 -11.35
C LEU A 45 -8.22 14.46 -12.04
N ALA A 46 -8.58 14.45 -13.32
CA ALA A 46 -8.80 13.23 -14.09
C ALA A 46 -7.52 12.41 -14.27
N LEU A 47 -6.40 13.07 -14.62
CA LEU A 47 -5.09 12.43 -14.73
C LEU A 47 -4.63 11.86 -13.39
N MET A 48 -4.76 12.64 -12.32
CA MET A 48 -4.36 12.25 -10.98
C MET A 48 -5.22 11.08 -10.48
N GLY A 49 -6.54 11.18 -10.54
CA GLY A 49 -7.45 10.13 -10.09
C GLY A 49 -7.24 8.81 -10.82
N SER A 50 -7.11 8.84 -12.15
CA SER A 50 -6.84 7.63 -12.93
C SER A 50 -5.46 7.02 -12.63
N ALA A 51 -4.44 7.84 -12.36
CA ALA A 51 -3.13 7.35 -11.96
C ALA A 51 -3.16 6.70 -10.56
N TYR A 52 -3.89 7.29 -9.59
CA TYR A 52 -4.10 6.68 -8.27
C TYR A 52 -4.88 5.37 -8.36
N VAL A 53 -5.91 5.26 -9.21
CA VAL A 53 -6.60 3.99 -9.46
C VAL A 53 -5.62 2.94 -9.99
N CYS A 54 -4.79 3.28 -10.97
CA CYS A 54 -3.78 2.37 -11.51
C CYS A 54 -2.75 1.95 -10.47
N LEU A 55 -2.28 2.89 -9.64
CA LEU A 55 -1.35 2.65 -8.55
C LEU A 55 -1.97 1.69 -7.52
N VAL A 56 -3.18 2.00 -7.03
CA VAL A 56 -3.89 1.20 -6.04
C VAL A 56 -4.15 -0.22 -6.53
N LEU A 57 -4.59 -0.41 -7.78
CA LEU A 57 -4.78 -1.74 -8.35
C LEU A 57 -3.46 -2.53 -8.39
N SER A 58 -2.35 -1.85 -8.63
CA SER A 58 -1.01 -2.47 -8.66
C SER A 58 -0.55 -2.84 -7.25
N ILE A 59 -0.71 -1.94 -6.30
CA ILE A 59 -0.40 -2.15 -4.89
C ILE A 59 -1.26 -3.29 -4.32
N ALA A 60 -2.56 -3.31 -4.63
CA ALA A 60 -3.48 -4.36 -4.22
C ALA A 60 -3.03 -5.75 -4.71
N GLU A 61 -2.54 -5.85 -5.95
CA GLU A 61 -1.95 -7.09 -6.47
C GLU A 61 -0.66 -7.46 -5.72
N MET A 62 0.22 -6.49 -5.44
CA MET A 62 1.45 -6.72 -4.69
C MET A 62 1.15 -7.19 -3.27
N THR A 63 0.29 -6.51 -2.53
CA THR A 63 -0.10 -6.85 -1.16
C THR A 63 -0.81 -8.21 -1.08
N SER A 64 -1.64 -8.53 -2.08
CA SER A 64 -2.29 -9.85 -2.17
C SER A 64 -1.30 -11.00 -2.38
N THR A 65 -0.11 -10.70 -2.89
CA THR A 65 0.96 -11.66 -3.15
C THR A 65 1.94 -11.72 -1.98
N LEU A 66 2.53 -10.57 -1.66
CA LEU A 66 3.56 -10.38 -0.65
C LEU A 66 3.23 -9.11 0.18
N PRO A 67 2.59 -9.26 1.35
CA PRO A 67 2.29 -8.14 2.23
C PRO A 67 3.57 -7.68 2.96
N PHE A 68 4.26 -6.67 2.41
CA PHE A 68 5.45 -6.12 3.02
C PHE A 68 5.13 -5.19 4.19
N ALA A 69 5.83 -5.34 5.30
CA ALA A 69 5.81 -4.38 6.40
C ALA A 69 6.34 -3.02 5.94
N GLY A 70 5.70 -1.94 6.38
CA GLY A 70 6.15 -0.58 6.05
C GLY A 70 5.92 -0.16 4.60
N GLY A 71 4.90 -0.71 3.92
CA GLY A 71 4.46 -0.21 2.62
C GLY A 71 5.52 -0.25 1.52
N ALA A 72 5.78 0.91 0.87
CA ALA A 72 6.76 1.01 -0.21
C ALA A 72 8.19 0.77 0.27
N TYR A 73 8.50 1.03 1.54
CA TYR A 73 9.81 0.73 2.14
C TYR A 73 10.21 -0.74 1.96
N GLY A 74 9.39 -1.66 2.46
CA GLY A 74 9.69 -3.09 2.41
C GLY A 74 9.77 -3.63 0.98
N LEU A 75 8.88 -3.17 0.11
CA LEU A 75 8.89 -3.51 -1.32
C LEU A 75 10.17 -3.01 -2.01
N SER A 76 10.50 -1.73 -1.82
CA SER A 76 11.67 -1.12 -2.46
C SER A 76 12.98 -1.76 -1.98
N ARG A 77 13.07 -2.12 -0.70
CA ARG A 77 14.21 -2.83 -0.15
C ARG A 77 14.42 -4.19 -0.81
N CYS A 78 13.35 -4.90 -1.07
CA CYS A 78 13.38 -6.21 -1.73
C CYS A 78 13.72 -6.10 -3.23
N CYS A 79 13.21 -5.09 -3.93
CA CYS A 79 13.27 -4.97 -5.38
C CYS A 79 14.41 -4.09 -5.89
N LEU A 80 14.69 -2.98 -5.19
CA LEU A 80 15.63 -1.93 -5.61
C LEU A 80 16.92 -1.91 -4.77
N GLY A 81 16.96 -2.69 -3.67
CA GLY A 81 18.12 -2.81 -2.80
C GLY A 81 18.03 -2.00 -1.51
N TYR A 82 19.02 -2.21 -0.64
CA TYR A 82 18.97 -1.72 0.74
C TYR A 82 18.98 -0.20 0.88
N TYR A 83 19.86 0.48 0.14
CA TYR A 83 19.94 1.94 0.15
C TYR A 83 18.66 2.57 -0.40
N SER A 84 18.22 2.12 -1.57
CA SER A 84 16.99 2.64 -2.19
C SER A 84 15.77 2.41 -1.30
N GLY A 85 15.67 1.23 -0.65
CA GLY A 85 14.61 0.94 0.30
C GLY A 85 14.61 1.90 1.48
N PHE A 86 15.78 2.22 2.04
CA PHE A 86 15.91 3.20 3.12
C PHE A 86 15.45 4.59 2.68
N ILE A 87 15.95 5.09 1.54
CA ILE A 87 15.59 6.42 1.04
C ILE A 87 14.09 6.51 0.75
N ILE A 88 13.50 5.52 0.08
CA ILE A 88 12.06 5.51 -0.22
C ILE A 88 11.22 5.45 1.07
N GLY A 89 11.62 4.64 2.05
CA GLY A 89 10.94 4.63 3.35
C GLY A 89 10.99 5.99 4.05
N CYS A 90 12.11 6.68 4.02
CA CYS A 90 12.23 8.04 4.54
C CYS A 90 11.41 9.07 3.73
N CYS A 91 11.32 8.90 2.41
CA CYS A 91 10.47 9.74 1.55
C CYS A 91 8.99 9.63 1.96
N GLU A 92 8.46 8.41 2.14
CA GLU A 92 7.08 8.20 2.60
C GLU A 92 6.85 8.77 4.02
N VAL A 93 7.80 8.57 4.94
CA VAL A 93 7.71 9.16 6.30
C VAL A 93 7.63 10.68 6.22
N PHE A 94 8.50 11.30 5.42
CA PHE A 94 8.52 12.75 5.26
C PHE A 94 7.22 13.26 4.62
N GLU A 95 6.73 12.60 3.58
CA GLU A 95 5.46 12.89 2.93
C GLU A 95 4.33 12.94 3.96
N TYR A 96 4.17 11.89 4.76
CA TYR A 96 3.06 11.78 5.70
C TYR A 96 3.19 12.75 6.89
N ILE A 97 4.40 13.00 7.40
CA ILE A 97 4.64 14.01 8.45
C ILE A 97 4.29 15.42 7.93
N ALA A 98 4.73 15.77 6.72
CA ALA A 98 4.44 17.07 6.11
C ALA A 98 2.93 17.26 5.85
N TYR A 99 2.24 16.19 5.44
CA TYR A 99 0.79 16.20 5.28
C TYR A 99 0.04 16.42 6.59
N VAL A 100 0.45 15.75 7.67
CA VAL A 100 -0.11 15.97 9.01
C VAL A 100 0.12 17.41 9.43
N SER A 101 1.34 17.93 9.29
CA SER A 101 1.66 19.32 9.67
C SER A 101 0.83 20.33 8.89
N SER A 102 0.69 20.17 7.58
CA SER A 102 -0.16 21.01 6.73
C SER A 102 -1.63 20.96 7.17
N SER A 103 -2.13 19.77 7.50
CA SER A 103 -3.51 19.58 7.99
C SER A 103 -3.73 20.18 9.37
N VAL A 104 -2.74 20.09 10.29
CA VAL A 104 -2.78 20.70 11.62
C VAL A 104 -2.80 22.22 11.52
N LEU A 105 -1.96 22.81 10.64
CA LEU A 105 -1.95 24.24 10.38
C LEU A 105 -3.30 24.71 9.81
N THR A 106 -3.86 23.96 8.88
CA THR A 106 -5.18 24.24 8.28
C THR A 106 -6.29 24.16 9.33
N LEU A 107 -6.27 23.13 10.19
CA LEU A 107 -7.23 22.97 11.27
C LEU A 107 -7.12 24.14 12.27
N GLY A 108 -5.91 24.59 12.60
CA GLY A 108 -5.69 25.80 13.41
C GLY A 108 -6.36 27.04 12.82
N ARG A 109 -6.20 27.26 11.49
CA ARG A 109 -6.85 28.37 10.78
C ARG A 109 -8.38 28.22 10.74
N MET A 110 -8.92 27.00 10.58
CA MET A 110 -10.36 26.75 10.68
C MET A 110 -10.90 27.10 12.06
N LEU A 111 -10.16 26.77 13.13
CA LEU A 111 -10.53 27.16 14.51
C LEU A 111 -10.52 28.66 14.72
N GLN A 112 -9.61 29.42 14.08
CA GLN A 112 -9.64 30.89 14.11
C GLN A 112 -10.87 31.48 13.39
N ILE A 113 -11.36 30.82 12.33
CA ILE A 113 -12.62 31.22 11.68
C ILE A 113 -13.82 31.00 12.62
N VAL A 114 -13.79 29.90 13.39
CA VAL A 114 -14.87 29.56 14.36
C VAL A 114 -14.79 30.44 15.60
N PHE A 115 -13.58 30.70 16.09
CA PHE A 115 -13.28 31.50 17.28
C PHE A 115 -12.39 32.70 16.92
N PRO A 116 -12.96 33.82 16.47
CA PRO A 116 -12.17 34.98 16.01
C PRO A 116 -11.25 35.58 17.08
N GLU A 117 -11.54 35.32 18.36
CA GLU A 117 -10.71 35.78 19.50
C GLU A 117 -9.45 34.93 19.68
N LEU A 118 -9.31 33.82 18.95
CA LEU A 118 -8.14 32.95 19.02
C LEU A 118 -6.95 33.62 18.31
N SER A 119 -6.10 34.26 19.10
CA SER A 119 -4.89 34.94 18.59
C SER A 119 -3.88 33.93 18.05
N ASP A 120 -3.06 34.37 17.08
CA ASP A 120 -1.94 33.59 16.53
C ASP A 120 -0.97 33.08 17.61
N ALA A 121 -0.84 33.81 18.71
CA ALA A 121 0.00 33.40 19.83
C ALA A 121 -0.43 32.07 20.49
N TYR A 122 -1.69 31.72 20.40
CA TYR A 122 -2.22 30.46 20.95
C TYR A 122 -2.23 29.30 19.95
N LEU A 123 -1.97 29.53 18.67
CA LEU A 123 -1.94 28.46 17.66
C LEU A 123 -0.98 27.32 17.99
N PRO A 124 0.23 27.56 18.54
CA PRO A 124 1.11 26.47 18.95
C PRO A 124 0.48 25.53 20.00
N LEU A 125 -0.30 26.06 20.92
CA LEU A 125 -1.02 25.26 21.92
C LEU A 125 -2.15 24.44 21.28
N VAL A 126 -2.84 25.02 20.29
CA VAL A 126 -3.87 24.33 19.51
C VAL A 126 -3.26 23.18 18.74
N TRP A 127 -2.14 23.39 18.03
CA TRP A 127 -1.44 22.33 17.32
C TRP A 127 -1.00 21.22 18.27
N LEU A 128 -0.41 21.57 19.42
CA LEU A 128 -0.02 20.60 20.45
C LEU A 128 -1.21 19.78 20.92
N ALA A 129 -2.34 20.43 21.23
CA ALA A 129 -3.55 19.74 21.65
C ALA A 129 -4.06 18.76 20.61
N ILE A 130 -4.07 19.13 19.30
CA ILE A 130 -4.45 18.25 18.20
C ILE A 130 -3.55 17.01 18.15
N TYR A 131 -2.22 17.19 18.20
CA TYR A 131 -1.27 16.07 18.20
C TYR A 131 -1.45 15.19 19.44
N VAL A 132 -1.58 15.77 20.63
CA VAL A 132 -1.74 15.03 21.89
C VAL A 132 -3.01 14.19 21.86
N VAL A 133 -4.13 14.74 21.42
CA VAL A 133 -5.41 14.02 21.30
C VAL A 133 -5.27 12.85 20.33
N ALA A 134 -4.77 13.12 19.11
CA ALA A 134 -4.63 12.09 18.10
C ALA A 134 -3.65 10.97 18.54
N VAL A 135 -2.47 11.32 19.04
CA VAL A 135 -1.46 10.36 19.51
C VAL A 135 -1.97 9.54 20.70
N THR A 136 -2.66 10.16 21.64
CA THR A 136 -3.22 9.45 22.81
C THR A 136 -4.22 8.40 22.37
N ILE A 137 -5.12 8.72 21.44
CA ILE A 137 -6.09 7.77 20.89
C ILE A 137 -5.37 6.60 20.21
N HIS A 138 -4.32 6.86 19.43
CA HIS A 138 -3.54 5.80 18.79
C HIS A 138 -2.76 4.94 19.79
N ILE A 139 -2.19 5.53 20.83
CA ILE A 139 -1.44 4.78 21.87
C ILE A 139 -2.40 3.92 22.67
N CYS A 140 -3.52 4.48 23.15
CA CYS A 140 -4.53 3.74 23.88
C CYS A 140 -5.15 2.62 23.05
N GLY A 141 -5.30 2.83 21.74
CA GLY A 141 -5.70 1.83 20.73
C GLY A 141 -6.89 0.99 21.14
N GLY A 142 -6.70 -0.31 21.07
CA GLY A 142 -7.63 -1.28 21.64
C GLY A 142 -8.93 -1.44 20.84
N GLN A 143 -9.99 -1.79 21.56
CA GLN A 143 -11.30 -2.12 20.95
C GLN A 143 -12.02 -0.90 20.36
N LEU A 144 -11.71 0.31 20.84
CA LEU A 144 -12.36 1.54 20.37
C LEU A 144 -11.78 2.11 19.07
N PHE A 145 -10.60 1.67 18.67
CA PHE A 145 -9.91 2.23 17.49
C PHE A 145 -10.75 2.10 16.21
N TRP A 146 -11.15 0.88 15.83
CA TRP A 146 -11.91 0.65 14.60
C TRP A 146 -13.32 1.27 14.61
N PRO A 147 -14.10 1.18 15.70
CA PRO A 147 -15.36 1.92 15.80
C PRO A 147 -15.21 3.42 15.62
N LEU A 148 -14.17 4.03 16.21
CA LEU A 148 -13.90 5.46 16.07
C LEU A 148 -13.52 5.83 14.64
N VAL A 149 -12.61 5.06 14.01
CA VAL A 149 -12.23 5.27 12.60
C VAL A 149 -13.46 5.20 11.69
N ARG A 150 -14.34 4.21 11.89
CA ARG A 150 -15.58 4.09 11.12
C ARG A 150 -16.50 5.29 11.36
N ALA A 151 -16.69 5.68 12.61
CA ALA A 151 -17.55 6.81 12.95
C ALA A 151 -17.08 8.11 12.30
N ILE A 152 -15.77 8.41 12.38
CA ILE A 152 -15.18 9.62 11.78
C ILE A 152 -15.26 9.55 10.23
N ALA A 153 -15.00 8.39 9.62
CA ALA A 153 -15.09 8.23 8.18
C ALA A 153 -16.51 8.42 7.64
N PHE A 154 -17.51 7.79 8.30
CA PHE A 154 -18.91 7.97 7.91
C PHE A 154 -19.44 9.37 8.19
N LEU A 155 -19.01 10.01 9.28
CA LEU A 155 -19.36 11.40 9.57
C LEU A 155 -18.81 12.32 8.47
N SER A 156 -17.53 12.20 8.14
CA SER A 156 -16.89 13.02 7.11
C SER A 156 -17.55 12.79 5.74
N LEU A 157 -17.78 11.53 5.35
CA LEU A 157 -18.45 11.22 4.10
C LEU A 157 -19.91 11.73 4.10
N GLY A 158 -20.62 11.61 5.21
CA GLY A 158 -22.00 12.10 5.36
C GLY A 158 -22.09 13.63 5.19
N VAL A 159 -21.16 14.37 5.79
CA VAL A 159 -21.07 15.84 5.63
C VAL A 159 -20.77 16.20 4.16
N LEU A 160 -19.85 15.50 3.51
CA LEU A 160 -19.55 15.73 2.10
C LEU A 160 -20.76 15.45 1.21
N LEU A 161 -21.46 14.33 1.44
CA LEU A 161 -22.68 14.01 0.69
C LEU A 161 -23.79 15.04 0.93
N LEU A 162 -23.95 15.48 2.18
CA LEU A 162 -24.90 16.56 2.52
C LEU A 162 -24.55 17.83 1.76
N TYR A 163 -23.27 18.22 1.70
CA TYR A 163 -22.80 19.34 0.91
C TYR A 163 -23.16 19.18 -0.58
N CYS A 164 -22.80 18.06 -1.19
CA CYS A 164 -23.03 17.84 -2.61
C CYS A 164 -24.52 17.82 -2.99
N VAL A 165 -25.32 17.05 -2.22
CA VAL A 165 -26.76 16.91 -2.50
C VAL A 165 -27.52 18.20 -2.17
N GLY A 166 -27.25 18.81 -1.02
CA GLY A 166 -27.95 20.01 -0.58
C GLY A 166 -27.60 21.24 -1.38
N SER A 167 -26.38 21.35 -1.91
CA SER A 167 -25.96 22.46 -2.77
C SER A 167 -26.47 22.34 -4.21
N PHE A 168 -26.94 21.15 -4.63
CA PHE A 168 -27.34 20.90 -6.02
C PHE A 168 -28.37 21.90 -6.60
N PRO A 169 -29.39 22.38 -5.85
CA PRO A 169 -30.33 23.38 -6.33
C PRO A 169 -29.70 24.75 -6.66
N PHE A 170 -28.53 25.04 -6.09
CA PHE A 170 -27.83 26.31 -6.24
C PHE A 170 -26.72 26.25 -7.30
N VAL A 171 -26.46 25.08 -7.89
CA VAL A 171 -25.42 24.85 -8.90
C VAL A 171 -25.75 25.61 -10.19
N ARG A 172 -24.85 26.52 -10.60
CA ARG A 172 -24.88 27.22 -11.88
C ARG A 172 -23.48 27.28 -12.48
N PHE A 173 -23.13 26.24 -13.20
CA PHE A 173 -21.80 26.08 -13.82
C PHE A 173 -21.52 27.21 -14.83
N ASP A 174 -22.49 27.58 -15.63
CA ASP A 174 -22.41 28.66 -16.63
C ASP A 174 -22.09 30.03 -16.03
N VAL A 175 -22.49 30.25 -14.77
CA VAL A 175 -22.31 31.56 -14.07
C VAL A 175 -21.02 31.57 -13.25
N TYR A 176 -20.71 30.50 -12.53
CA TYR A 176 -19.69 30.52 -11.47
C TYR A 176 -18.37 29.82 -11.84
N ALA A 177 -18.32 28.97 -12.88
CA ALA A 177 -17.13 28.22 -13.22
C ALA A 177 -15.97 29.12 -13.72
N GLY A 178 -16.28 30.27 -14.28
CA GLY A 178 -15.25 31.23 -14.74
C GLY A 178 -14.43 30.73 -15.92
N SER A 179 -13.15 31.10 -15.97
CA SER A 179 -12.28 30.78 -17.11
C SER A 179 -11.89 29.30 -17.16
N ALA A 180 -11.97 28.72 -18.35
CA ALA A 180 -11.60 27.31 -18.57
C ALA A 180 -10.09 27.06 -18.35
N SER A 181 -9.24 27.97 -18.86
CA SER A 181 -7.78 27.90 -18.71
C SER A 181 -7.20 29.31 -18.49
N ILE A 182 -6.27 29.40 -17.53
CA ILE A 182 -5.57 30.65 -17.17
C ILE A 182 -4.06 30.37 -17.21
N GLY A 183 -3.29 31.20 -17.94
CA GLY A 183 -1.82 31.07 -18.00
C GLY A 183 -1.31 29.88 -18.82
N GLY A 184 -2.20 29.20 -19.57
CA GLY A 184 -1.83 28.16 -20.52
C GLY A 184 -1.15 26.94 -19.92
N ALA A 185 -0.28 26.29 -20.70
CA ALA A 185 0.39 25.04 -20.30
C ALA A 185 1.30 25.22 -19.08
N TYR A 186 1.99 26.35 -18.95
CA TYR A 186 2.88 26.58 -17.80
C TYR A 186 2.10 26.55 -16.48
N ASN A 187 1.00 27.29 -16.37
CA ASN A 187 0.17 27.29 -15.17
C ASN A 187 -0.48 25.93 -14.92
N PHE A 188 -0.88 25.20 -15.96
CA PHE A 188 -1.36 23.82 -15.84
C PHE A 188 -0.32 22.93 -15.15
N PHE A 189 0.92 22.95 -15.63
CA PHE A 189 1.98 22.14 -15.01
C PHE A 189 2.34 22.62 -13.61
N THR A 190 2.35 23.93 -13.34
CA THR A 190 2.61 24.46 -11.99
C THR A 190 1.58 23.97 -10.98
N THR A 191 0.31 23.89 -11.35
CA THR A 191 -0.79 23.56 -10.43
C THR A 191 -1.18 22.08 -10.44
N MET A 192 -0.75 21.30 -11.45
CA MET A 192 -1.11 19.90 -11.61
C MET A 192 -0.86 19.05 -10.35
N PRO A 193 0.25 19.20 -9.58
CA PRO A 193 0.48 18.43 -8.36
C PRO A 193 -0.61 18.64 -7.29
N LEU A 194 -1.28 19.79 -7.26
CA LEU A 194 -2.31 20.12 -6.26
C LEU A 194 -3.54 19.19 -6.36
N ALA A 195 -3.79 18.59 -7.52
CA ALA A 195 -4.85 17.60 -7.67
C ALA A 195 -4.59 16.33 -6.84
N ALA A 196 -3.38 16.11 -6.34
CA ALA A 196 -3.08 14.99 -5.44
C ALA A 196 -3.83 15.08 -4.12
N TRP A 197 -4.23 16.29 -3.66
CA TRP A 197 -5.02 16.46 -2.43
C TRP A 197 -6.29 15.60 -2.39
N PHE A 198 -6.90 15.29 -3.53
CA PHE A 198 -8.08 14.45 -3.60
C PHE A 198 -7.84 12.98 -3.25
N PHE A 199 -6.59 12.48 -3.34
CA PHE A 199 -6.31 11.04 -3.35
C PHE A 199 -5.15 10.59 -2.48
N VAL A 200 -4.20 11.49 -2.16
CA VAL A 200 -2.96 11.15 -1.45
C VAL A 200 -3.27 10.52 -0.09
N GLY A 201 -2.54 9.44 0.21
CA GLY A 201 -2.72 8.67 1.44
C GLY A 201 -3.44 7.35 1.25
N VAL A 202 -4.14 7.12 0.12
CA VAL A 202 -4.80 5.83 -0.15
C VAL A 202 -3.78 4.68 -0.26
N GLU A 203 -2.57 4.96 -0.70
CA GLU A 203 -1.45 4.02 -0.77
C GLU A 203 -0.93 3.63 0.62
N SER A 204 -1.08 4.48 1.62
CA SER A 204 -0.59 4.27 2.99
C SER A 204 -1.21 3.06 3.69
N LEU A 205 -2.36 2.58 3.23
CA LEU A 205 -3.03 1.39 3.76
C LEU A 205 -2.16 0.13 3.70
N ASN A 206 -1.16 0.09 2.83
CA ASN A 206 -0.20 -1.02 2.78
C ASN A 206 0.68 -1.10 4.02
N THR A 207 0.91 0.01 4.71
CA THR A 207 1.74 0.06 5.92
C THR A 207 1.18 -0.82 7.03
N LEU A 208 -0.11 -1.19 6.95
CA LEU A 208 -0.80 -2.06 7.89
C LEU A 208 -0.54 -3.57 7.68
N ALA A 209 0.23 -3.94 6.67
CA ALA A 209 0.34 -5.34 6.23
C ALA A 209 0.85 -6.30 7.33
N ASN A 210 1.62 -5.81 8.29
CA ASN A 210 2.15 -6.60 9.41
C ASN A 210 1.31 -6.51 10.69
N THR A 211 0.25 -5.67 10.71
CA THR A 211 -0.59 -5.46 11.90
C THR A 211 -1.94 -6.16 11.81
N ILE A 212 -2.34 -6.61 10.63
CA ILE A 212 -3.67 -7.17 10.34
C ILE A 212 -3.61 -8.68 10.12
N GLN A 213 -4.65 -9.44 10.54
CA GLN A 213 -4.70 -10.91 10.45
C GLN A 213 -4.96 -11.27 9.02
N ASP A 214 -5.34 -11.02 8.05
CA ASP A 214 -5.46 -11.50 6.66
C ASP A 214 -5.18 -10.36 5.66
N PRO A 215 -3.94 -9.80 5.70
CA PRO A 215 -3.64 -8.61 4.91
C PRO A 215 -3.81 -8.85 3.41
N LYS A 216 -3.61 -10.09 2.92
CA LYS A 216 -3.70 -10.43 1.49
C LYS A 216 -5.09 -10.27 0.88
N ARG A 217 -6.13 -10.35 1.71
CA ARG A 217 -7.53 -10.23 1.26
C ARG A 217 -8.16 -8.92 1.68
N VAL A 218 -7.90 -8.53 2.93
CA VAL A 218 -8.60 -7.41 3.57
C VAL A 218 -8.11 -6.07 3.02
N ILE A 219 -6.79 -5.87 2.95
CA ILE A 219 -6.20 -4.62 2.45
C ILE A 219 -6.58 -4.37 0.99
N PRO A 220 -6.39 -5.29 0.03
CA PRO A 220 -6.75 -5.03 -1.37
C PRO A 220 -8.21 -4.64 -1.57
N ARG A 221 -9.13 -5.32 -0.88
CA ARG A 221 -10.56 -5.01 -0.99
C ARG A 221 -10.90 -3.63 -0.44
N GLY A 222 -10.45 -3.32 0.78
CA GLY A 222 -10.69 -2.03 1.39
C GLY A 222 -10.07 -0.87 0.59
N GLN A 223 -8.85 -1.04 0.12
CA GLN A 223 -8.10 -0.03 -0.62
C GLN A 223 -8.72 0.28 -2.00
N ILE A 224 -9.13 -0.76 -2.74
CA ILE A 224 -9.81 -0.58 -4.04
C ILE A 224 -11.16 0.11 -3.85
N SER A 225 -11.96 -0.34 -2.88
CA SER A 225 -13.24 0.32 -2.57
C SER A 225 -13.04 1.77 -2.15
N CYS A 226 -11.98 2.05 -1.40
CA CYS A 226 -11.64 3.41 -0.96
C CYS A 226 -11.33 4.32 -2.15
N VAL A 227 -10.39 3.94 -3.04
CA VAL A 227 -10.02 4.81 -4.17
C VAL A 227 -11.19 5.07 -5.11
N LEU A 228 -12.08 4.10 -5.31
CA LEU A 228 -13.29 4.31 -6.12
C LEU A 228 -14.26 5.29 -5.45
N THR A 229 -14.46 5.18 -4.12
CA THR A 229 -15.24 6.16 -3.36
C THR A 229 -14.67 7.56 -3.51
N LEU A 230 -13.34 7.70 -3.34
CA LEU A 230 -12.64 8.99 -3.45
C LEU A 230 -12.70 9.59 -4.87
N CYS A 231 -12.66 8.77 -5.91
CA CYS A 231 -12.85 9.25 -7.28
C CYS A 231 -14.28 9.80 -7.48
N CYS A 232 -15.29 9.06 -7.02
CA CYS A 232 -16.67 9.52 -7.14
C CYS A 232 -16.92 10.81 -6.35
N THR A 233 -16.49 10.85 -5.08
CA THR A 233 -16.66 12.04 -4.23
C THR A 233 -15.85 13.22 -4.73
N GLY A 234 -14.59 13.01 -5.15
CA GLY A 234 -13.71 14.07 -5.65
C GLY A 234 -14.25 14.75 -6.90
N ILE A 235 -14.75 13.97 -7.88
CA ILE A 235 -15.37 14.52 -9.09
C ILE A 235 -16.64 15.30 -8.72
N THR A 236 -17.47 14.77 -7.83
CA THR A 236 -18.72 15.44 -7.42
C THR A 236 -18.43 16.73 -6.65
N VAL A 237 -17.49 16.69 -5.69
CA VAL A 237 -17.05 17.87 -4.92
C VAL A 237 -16.49 18.94 -5.84
N PHE A 238 -15.61 18.54 -6.77
CA PHE A 238 -15.04 19.47 -7.74
C PHE A 238 -16.13 20.19 -8.52
N PHE A 239 -17.05 19.44 -9.15
CA PHE A 239 -18.12 19.98 -9.97
C PHE A 239 -19.05 20.92 -9.16
N VAL A 240 -19.48 20.50 -7.98
CA VAL A 240 -20.34 21.31 -7.13
C VAL A 240 -19.65 22.57 -6.67
N ALA A 241 -18.40 22.47 -6.17
CA ALA A 241 -17.69 23.63 -5.63
C ALA A 241 -17.44 24.72 -6.67
N VAL A 242 -17.03 24.36 -7.90
CA VAL A 242 -16.80 25.35 -8.96
C VAL A 242 -18.07 25.96 -9.54
N SER A 243 -19.24 25.38 -9.22
CA SER A 243 -20.54 25.79 -9.72
C SER A 243 -21.35 26.62 -8.72
N LEU A 244 -20.73 27.01 -7.60
CA LEU A 244 -21.38 27.81 -6.54
C LEU A 244 -20.78 29.23 -6.44
N PRO A 245 -21.56 30.23 -5.91
CA PRO A 245 -20.98 31.50 -5.56
C PRO A 245 -19.93 31.35 -4.45
N PRO A 246 -18.93 32.25 -4.32
CA PRO A 246 -18.78 33.49 -5.10
C PRO A 246 -18.21 33.31 -6.51
N SER A 247 -17.56 32.21 -6.84
CA SER A 247 -17.12 31.73 -8.16
C SER A 247 -15.83 30.89 -8.03
N ALA A 248 -15.49 30.10 -9.04
CA ALA A 248 -14.25 29.34 -9.09
C ALA A 248 -12.99 30.22 -9.00
N ALA A 249 -13.06 31.47 -9.45
CA ALA A 249 -11.93 32.41 -9.40
C ALA A 249 -11.55 32.85 -7.98
N SER A 250 -12.50 32.86 -7.04
CA SER A 250 -12.27 33.24 -5.64
C SER A 250 -12.00 32.07 -4.72
N LEU A 251 -12.33 30.84 -5.14
CA LEU A 251 -12.12 29.63 -4.34
C LEU A 251 -10.66 29.41 -3.90
N PRO A 252 -9.60 29.74 -4.67
CA PRO A 252 -8.21 29.54 -4.23
C PRO A 252 -7.86 30.18 -2.89
N SER A 253 -8.55 31.26 -2.50
CA SER A 253 -8.33 31.95 -1.22
C SER A 253 -9.16 31.40 -0.05
N VAL A 254 -10.08 30.46 -0.29
CA VAL A 254 -11.00 29.94 0.73
C VAL A 254 -10.35 28.79 1.47
N VAL A 255 -10.26 28.87 2.81
CA VAL A 255 -9.70 27.82 3.67
C VAL A 255 -10.64 26.62 3.78
N ALA A 256 -11.93 26.85 4.01
CA ALA A 256 -12.94 25.79 4.14
C ALA A 256 -13.87 25.83 2.90
N ILE A 257 -13.60 24.99 1.93
CA ILE A 257 -14.19 25.02 0.58
C ILE A 257 -15.71 24.84 0.59
N PHE A 258 -16.25 24.13 1.58
CA PHE A 258 -17.68 23.83 1.67
C PHE A 258 -18.53 24.94 2.30
N ASN A 259 -17.89 25.94 2.90
CA ASN A 259 -18.60 27.02 3.56
C ASN A 259 -19.62 27.74 2.67
N PRO A 260 -19.29 28.14 1.42
CA PRO A 260 -20.28 28.80 0.55
C PRO A 260 -21.55 27.97 0.33
N GLY A 261 -21.42 26.66 0.15
CA GLY A 261 -22.60 25.79 -0.01
C GLY A 261 -23.43 25.69 1.26
N PHE A 262 -22.80 25.50 2.41
CA PHE A 262 -23.52 25.44 3.68
C PHE A 262 -24.21 26.75 4.07
N THR A 263 -23.56 27.89 3.80
CA THR A 263 -24.17 29.21 4.03
C THR A 263 -25.38 29.42 3.13
N LEU A 264 -25.33 28.96 1.88
CA LEU A 264 -26.47 29.05 0.95
C LEU A 264 -27.62 28.14 1.36
N MET A 265 -27.31 26.88 1.75
CA MET A 265 -28.35 25.90 2.12
C MET A 265 -29.08 26.26 3.41
N PHE A 266 -28.34 26.70 4.42
CA PHE A 266 -28.86 26.81 5.79
C PHE A 266 -28.98 28.24 6.30
N GLY A 267 -28.50 29.24 5.54
CA GLY A 267 -28.46 30.64 6.01
C GLY A 267 -27.55 30.87 7.23
N ILE A 268 -26.56 29.98 7.46
CA ILE A 268 -25.69 30.01 8.64
C ILE A 268 -24.44 30.85 8.39
N SER A 269 -23.80 31.32 9.46
CA SER A 269 -22.56 32.07 9.36
C SER A 269 -21.39 31.21 8.87
N ASN A 270 -20.36 31.86 8.32
CA ASN A 270 -19.14 31.19 7.87
C ASN A 270 -18.46 30.41 9.01
N ALA A 271 -18.49 30.92 10.23
CA ALA A 271 -17.97 30.26 11.42
C ALA A 271 -18.69 28.91 11.69
N ILE A 272 -20.03 28.91 11.67
CA ILE A 272 -20.81 27.68 11.87
C ILE A 272 -20.59 26.71 10.71
N ALA A 273 -20.54 27.19 9.46
CA ALA A 273 -20.27 26.37 8.29
C ALA A 273 -18.90 25.68 8.38
N THR A 274 -17.86 26.35 8.92
CA THR A 274 -16.52 25.78 9.10
C THR A 274 -16.51 24.57 10.05
N LEU A 275 -17.41 24.50 11.04
CA LEU A 275 -17.50 23.37 11.96
C LEU A 275 -17.73 22.04 11.23
N PHE A 276 -18.43 22.06 10.09
CA PHE A 276 -18.66 20.85 9.29
C PHE A 276 -17.38 20.30 8.63
N SER A 277 -16.35 21.15 8.43
CA SER A 277 -15.07 20.73 7.84
C SER A 277 -14.07 20.20 8.87
N ILE A 278 -14.23 20.52 10.16
CA ILE A 278 -13.31 20.11 11.23
C ILE A 278 -13.15 18.59 11.37
N PRO A 279 -14.23 17.79 11.38
CA PRO A 279 -14.11 16.34 11.55
C PRO A 279 -13.30 15.68 10.44
N ALA A 280 -13.48 16.08 9.18
CA ALA A 280 -12.74 15.53 8.06
C ALA A 280 -11.26 15.92 8.09
N THR A 281 -10.97 17.16 8.45
CA THR A 281 -9.58 17.65 8.61
C THR A 281 -8.87 16.89 9.73
N PHE A 282 -9.53 16.68 10.88
CA PHE A 282 -9.01 15.88 11.98
C PHE A 282 -8.82 14.41 11.57
N ALA A 283 -9.76 13.84 10.80
CA ALA A 283 -9.67 12.46 10.31
C ALA A 283 -8.38 12.24 9.50
N THR A 284 -8.02 13.19 8.63
CA THR A 284 -6.79 13.13 7.83
C THR A 284 -5.55 13.18 8.71
N ILE A 285 -5.49 14.08 9.69
CA ILE A 285 -4.40 14.13 10.68
C ILE A 285 -4.27 12.78 11.38
N PHE A 286 -5.39 12.28 11.92
CA PHE A 286 -5.46 11.03 12.66
C PHE A 286 -4.96 9.84 11.83
N GLY A 287 -5.41 9.73 10.59
CA GLY A 287 -5.05 8.59 9.75
C GLY A 287 -3.59 8.57 9.31
N PHE A 288 -3.01 9.70 8.92
CA PHE A 288 -1.60 9.78 8.51
C PHE A 288 -0.62 9.58 9.68
N ILE A 289 -1.01 9.92 10.91
CA ILE A 289 -0.22 9.62 12.13
C ILE A 289 0.06 8.11 12.24
N LEU A 290 -0.93 7.27 11.97
CA LEU A 290 -0.73 5.83 11.95
C LEU A 290 0.18 5.38 10.82
N ALA A 291 0.05 5.99 9.64
CA ALA A 291 0.82 5.63 8.46
C ALA A 291 2.33 5.86 8.66
N TYR A 292 2.74 7.06 9.09
CA TYR A 292 4.18 7.30 9.33
C TYR A 292 4.72 6.48 10.50
N ALA A 293 3.92 6.23 11.55
CA ALA A 293 4.36 5.43 12.67
C ALA A 293 4.66 3.97 12.28
N ASN A 294 3.85 3.39 11.40
CA ASN A 294 4.08 2.05 10.87
C ASN A 294 5.39 1.96 10.08
N ILE A 295 5.72 2.98 9.27
CA ILE A 295 6.96 3.00 8.50
C ILE A 295 8.17 3.24 9.41
N LEU A 296 8.09 4.21 10.33
CA LEU A 296 9.15 4.46 11.33
C LEU A 296 9.47 3.21 12.14
N SER A 297 8.44 2.50 12.58
CA SER A 297 8.61 1.23 13.30
C SER A 297 9.24 0.16 12.41
N ALA A 298 8.84 0.03 11.14
CA ALA A 298 9.43 -0.93 10.21
C ALA A 298 10.91 -0.64 9.95
N LEU A 299 11.29 0.63 9.74
CA LEU A 299 12.67 1.07 9.61
C LEU A 299 13.51 0.76 10.88
N ALA A 300 12.94 1.02 12.07
CA ALA A 300 13.61 0.74 13.33
C ALA A 300 13.77 -0.77 13.60
N ASN A 301 12.77 -1.59 13.26
CA ASN A 301 12.83 -3.04 13.37
C ASN A 301 13.89 -3.66 12.44
N SER A 302 14.19 -2.99 11.33
CA SER A 302 15.30 -3.35 10.42
C SER A 302 16.63 -2.70 10.81
N LYS A 303 16.70 -2.06 11.99
CA LYS A 303 17.88 -1.36 12.54
C LYS A 303 18.42 -0.23 11.65
N LEU A 304 17.58 0.31 10.78
CA LEU A 304 17.90 1.48 9.97
C LEU A 304 17.71 2.78 10.76
N LEU A 305 16.82 2.76 11.74
CA LEU A 305 16.65 3.79 12.78
C LEU A 305 16.98 3.21 14.16
N PRO A 306 17.17 4.04 15.20
CA PRO A 306 17.38 3.57 16.56
C PRO A 306 16.26 2.62 17.01
N GLY A 307 16.63 1.46 17.55
CA GLY A 307 15.69 0.36 17.83
C GLY A 307 14.57 0.71 18.83
N TRP A 308 14.79 1.70 19.70
CA TRP A 308 13.77 2.16 20.66
C TRP A 308 12.53 2.77 19.98
N ILE A 309 12.69 3.31 18.76
CA ILE A 309 11.55 3.86 17.97
C ILE A 309 10.56 2.76 17.61
N GLY A 310 11.06 1.55 17.28
CA GLY A 310 10.22 0.40 16.94
C GLY A 310 9.73 -0.41 18.16
N ALA A 311 10.06 0.01 19.37
CA ALA A 311 9.65 -0.70 20.57
C ALA A 311 8.14 -0.64 20.78
N VAL A 312 7.55 -1.80 21.08
CA VAL A 312 6.12 -1.94 21.37
C VAL A 312 5.84 -1.55 22.82
N HIS A 313 4.82 -0.72 23.04
CA HIS A 313 4.44 -0.29 24.38
C HIS A 313 3.96 -1.50 25.22
N PRO A 314 4.50 -1.69 26.46
CA PRO A 314 4.27 -2.92 27.23
C PRO A 314 2.80 -3.13 27.62
N ARG A 315 2.05 -2.06 27.87
CA ARG A 315 0.64 -2.13 28.29
C ARG A 315 -0.34 -2.13 27.14
N PHE A 316 -0.13 -1.26 26.14
CA PHE A 316 -1.09 -1.06 25.06
C PHE A 316 -0.77 -1.85 23.78
N HIS A 317 0.42 -2.45 23.71
CA HIS A 317 0.92 -3.21 22.55
C HIS A 317 0.90 -2.42 21.22
N THR A 318 1.03 -1.08 21.30
CA THR A 318 1.07 -0.15 20.19
C THR A 318 2.49 0.38 19.96
N GLN A 319 2.74 0.99 18.81
CA GLN A 319 4.03 1.57 18.43
C GLN A 319 4.17 3.00 18.97
N ALA A 320 3.99 3.19 20.29
CA ALA A 320 3.91 4.49 20.94
C ALA A 320 5.11 5.40 20.62
N ASN A 321 6.32 4.86 20.63
CA ASN A 321 7.53 5.67 20.37
C ASN A 321 7.57 6.20 18.95
N ALA A 322 7.18 5.40 17.96
CA ALA A 322 7.13 5.83 16.56
C ALA A 322 6.04 6.91 16.35
N LEU A 323 4.88 6.75 17.00
CA LEU A 323 3.80 7.74 17.01
C LEU A 323 4.29 9.09 17.58
N ILE A 324 4.96 9.07 18.73
CA ILE A 324 5.48 10.27 19.39
C ILE A 324 6.58 10.92 18.56
N VAL A 325 7.57 10.16 18.08
CA VAL A 325 8.68 10.71 17.28
C VAL A 325 8.18 11.41 16.03
N GLY A 326 7.32 10.75 15.23
CA GLY A 326 6.77 11.37 14.04
C GLY A 326 5.93 12.61 14.34
N SER A 327 5.14 12.58 15.42
CA SER A 327 4.34 13.74 15.85
C SER A 327 5.17 14.91 16.36
N VAL A 328 6.27 14.65 17.07
CA VAL A 328 7.21 15.71 17.48
C VAL A 328 7.86 16.36 16.26
N LEU A 329 8.30 15.55 15.28
CA LEU A 329 8.85 16.09 14.03
C LEU A 329 7.81 16.93 13.27
N GLY A 330 6.56 16.46 13.20
CA GLY A 330 5.48 17.20 12.57
C GLY A 330 5.13 18.50 13.32
N TYR A 331 5.12 18.47 14.65
CA TYR A 331 4.91 19.65 15.46
C TYR A 331 6.01 20.70 15.26
N LEU A 332 7.27 20.27 15.23
CA LEU A 332 8.40 21.16 14.92
C LEU A 332 8.30 21.74 13.51
N LEU A 333 7.84 20.93 12.54
CA LEU A 333 7.63 21.41 11.17
C LEU A 333 6.55 22.51 11.10
N CYS A 334 5.51 22.48 11.94
CA CYS A 334 4.53 23.56 12.03
C CYS A 334 5.19 24.89 12.39
N PHE A 335 6.16 24.91 13.30
CA PHE A 335 6.93 26.13 13.61
C PHE A 335 7.79 26.56 12.42
N CYS A 336 8.53 25.64 11.81
CA CYS A 336 9.35 25.97 10.63
C CYS A 336 8.52 26.64 9.53
N VAL A 337 7.33 26.13 9.27
CA VAL A 337 6.40 26.69 8.28
C VAL A 337 5.88 28.07 8.68
N THR A 338 5.55 28.26 9.95
CA THR A 338 5.03 29.53 10.46
C THR A 338 6.08 30.63 10.43
N TYR A 339 7.33 30.31 10.76
CA TYR A 339 8.43 31.29 10.74
C TYR A 339 9.09 31.47 9.36
N SER A 340 8.82 30.59 8.39
CA SER A 340 9.31 30.71 7.02
C SER A 340 8.16 30.68 6.02
N PRO A 341 7.63 31.85 5.61
CA PRO A 341 6.52 31.93 4.64
C PRO A 341 6.84 31.20 3.33
N THR A 342 8.09 31.26 2.86
CA THR A 342 8.52 30.54 1.65
C THR A 342 8.43 29.02 1.84
N LEU A 343 8.80 28.50 3.01
CA LEU A 343 8.61 27.07 3.31
C LEU A 343 7.11 26.73 3.34
N GLY A 344 6.28 27.62 3.87
CA GLY A 344 4.84 27.44 3.92
C GLY A 344 4.20 27.30 2.54
N THR A 345 4.63 28.09 1.57
CA THR A 345 4.15 28.01 0.18
C THR A 345 4.66 26.76 -0.54
N GLU A 346 5.89 26.32 -0.26
CA GLU A 346 6.52 25.21 -0.95
C GLU A 346 6.40 23.85 -0.22
N LEU A 347 5.88 23.82 1.00
CA LEU A 347 5.78 22.60 1.81
C LEU A 347 5.09 21.47 1.07
N PHE A 348 3.98 21.77 0.39
CA PHE A 348 3.23 20.78 -0.37
C PHE A 348 4.04 20.23 -1.54
N ASN A 349 4.75 21.09 -2.27
CA ASN A 349 5.60 20.68 -3.39
C ASN A 349 6.76 19.79 -2.91
N ILE A 350 7.40 20.14 -1.78
CA ILE A 350 8.46 19.31 -1.15
C ILE A 350 7.88 17.96 -0.74
N CYS A 351 6.71 17.96 -0.09
CA CYS A 351 5.99 16.78 0.31
C CYS A 351 5.73 15.84 -0.88
N MET A 352 5.14 16.38 -1.95
CA MET A 352 4.78 15.61 -3.13
C MET A 352 5.96 15.18 -3.99
N PHE A 353 7.11 15.87 -3.93
CA PHE A 353 8.34 15.37 -4.52
C PHE A 353 8.73 14.00 -3.93
N PHE A 354 8.66 13.88 -2.61
CA PHE A 354 8.94 12.63 -1.92
C PHE A 354 7.85 11.58 -2.17
N GLY A 355 6.57 11.98 -2.17
CA GLY A 355 5.44 11.11 -2.47
C GLY A 355 5.52 10.51 -3.88
N PHE A 356 5.70 11.34 -4.91
CA PHE A 356 5.83 10.84 -6.28
C PHE A 356 7.07 9.98 -6.48
N SER A 357 8.16 10.24 -5.76
CA SER A 357 9.34 9.36 -5.75
C SER A 357 9.00 7.97 -5.18
N ALA A 358 8.22 7.90 -4.10
CA ALA A 358 7.75 6.65 -3.52
C ALA A 358 6.78 5.91 -4.47
N TYR A 359 5.88 6.63 -5.15
CA TYR A 359 4.94 6.04 -6.11
C TYR A 359 5.66 5.47 -7.35
N LEU A 360 6.66 6.18 -7.86
CA LEU A 360 7.53 5.67 -8.93
C LEU A 360 8.29 4.41 -8.50
N ALA A 361 8.78 4.37 -7.26
CA ALA A 361 9.44 3.18 -6.71
C ALA A 361 8.45 2.01 -6.56
N GLN A 362 7.20 2.25 -6.18
CA GLN A 362 6.15 1.23 -6.13
C GLN A 362 5.81 0.70 -7.54
N CYS A 363 5.74 1.57 -8.54
CA CYS A 363 5.59 1.16 -9.94
C CYS A 363 6.75 0.27 -10.40
N ALA A 364 7.99 0.65 -10.12
CA ALA A 364 9.18 -0.16 -10.42
C ALA A 364 9.14 -1.52 -9.68
N GLY A 365 8.77 -1.51 -8.40
CA GLY A 365 8.59 -2.72 -7.58
C GLY A 365 7.56 -3.68 -8.16
N TYR A 366 6.41 -3.17 -8.63
CA TYR A 366 5.39 -3.98 -9.30
C TYR A 366 5.93 -4.64 -10.56
N LEU A 367 6.63 -3.90 -11.41
CA LEU A 367 7.21 -4.43 -12.65
C LEU A 367 8.26 -5.51 -12.34
N TYR A 368 9.10 -5.29 -11.32
CA TYR A 368 10.05 -6.28 -10.83
C TYR A 368 9.34 -7.55 -10.34
N LEU A 369 8.31 -7.41 -9.54
CA LEU A 369 7.51 -8.51 -9.00
C LEU A 369 6.82 -9.33 -10.12
N LYS A 370 6.32 -8.66 -11.15
CA LYS A 370 5.74 -9.30 -12.34
C LYS A 370 6.79 -10.04 -13.18
N ARG A 371 8.03 -9.59 -13.19
CA ARG A 371 9.12 -10.21 -13.96
C ARG A 371 9.70 -11.41 -13.24
N GLU A 372 10.11 -11.23 -11.97
CA GLU A 372 10.88 -12.23 -11.23
C GLU A 372 9.99 -13.25 -10.51
N PHE A 373 8.82 -12.84 -10.02
CA PHE A 373 7.95 -13.66 -9.18
C PHE A 373 6.64 -14.07 -9.87
N LYS A 374 6.70 -14.42 -11.15
CA LYS A 374 5.55 -14.87 -11.95
C LYS A 374 4.84 -16.11 -11.37
N HIS A 375 5.57 -16.92 -10.62
CA HIS A 375 5.13 -18.21 -10.08
C HIS A 375 4.41 -18.10 -8.73
N LEU A 376 4.42 -16.92 -8.09
CA LEU A 376 3.73 -16.76 -6.82
C LEU A 376 2.20 -16.71 -7.02
N PRO A 377 1.43 -17.39 -6.14
CA PRO A 377 -0.02 -17.32 -6.17
C PRO A 377 -0.49 -15.90 -5.83
N ARG A 378 -1.44 -15.38 -6.58
CA ARG A 378 -2.02 -14.05 -6.42
C ARG A 378 -3.49 -14.18 -6.12
N GLN A 379 -3.94 -13.63 -4.99
CA GLN A 379 -5.36 -13.62 -4.64
C GLN A 379 -6.13 -12.55 -5.44
N PHE A 380 -5.45 -11.46 -5.79
CA PHE A 380 -5.95 -10.42 -6.67
C PHE A 380 -4.97 -10.18 -7.82
N LYS A 381 -5.49 -9.94 -9.02
CA LYS A 381 -4.72 -9.56 -10.20
C LYS A 381 -5.26 -8.24 -10.71
N SER A 382 -4.40 -7.25 -10.88
CA SER A 382 -4.77 -5.97 -11.46
C SER A 382 -5.33 -6.16 -12.88
N PRO A 383 -6.54 -5.65 -13.18
CA PRO A 383 -7.13 -5.75 -14.52
C PRO A 383 -6.32 -4.98 -15.57
N LEU A 384 -5.71 -3.85 -15.18
CA LEU A 384 -4.88 -3.03 -16.07
C LEU A 384 -3.44 -3.54 -16.19
N GLY A 385 -3.01 -4.42 -15.27
CA GLY A 385 -1.71 -5.08 -15.32
C GLY A 385 -0.54 -4.10 -15.49
N LYS A 386 0.39 -4.41 -16.42
CA LYS A 386 1.56 -3.57 -16.66
C LYS A 386 1.23 -2.24 -17.34
N LEU A 387 0.18 -2.20 -18.17
CA LEU A 387 -0.20 -0.98 -18.88
C LEU A 387 -0.64 0.12 -17.89
N GLY A 388 -1.45 -0.25 -16.89
CA GLY A 388 -1.85 0.69 -15.84
C GLY A 388 -0.64 1.26 -15.07
N VAL A 389 0.37 0.43 -14.79
CA VAL A 389 1.59 0.88 -14.10
C VAL A 389 2.43 1.80 -14.97
N TYR A 390 2.58 1.53 -16.26
CA TYR A 390 3.30 2.44 -17.16
C TYR A 390 2.59 3.78 -17.29
N TYR A 391 1.25 3.76 -17.41
CA TYR A 391 0.44 4.97 -17.41
C TYR A 391 0.64 5.77 -16.11
N ALA A 392 0.49 5.13 -14.95
CA ALA A 392 0.70 5.77 -13.66
C ALA A 392 2.13 6.35 -13.54
N ALA A 393 3.15 5.60 -13.94
CA ALA A 393 4.53 6.07 -13.91
C ALA A 393 4.77 7.30 -14.79
N VAL A 394 4.12 7.40 -15.95
CA VAL A 394 4.16 8.60 -16.80
C VAL A 394 3.55 9.80 -16.07
N VAL A 395 2.34 9.64 -15.50
CA VAL A 395 1.68 10.72 -14.76
C VAL A 395 2.50 11.16 -13.54
N TRP A 396 3.05 10.22 -12.77
CA TRP A 396 3.94 10.54 -11.63
C TRP A 396 5.21 11.26 -12.08
N SER A 397 5.81 10.83 -13.20
CA SER A 397 6.99 11.50 -13.76
C SER A 397 6.68 12.92 -14.23
N MET A 398 5.50 13.13 -14.85
CA MET A 398 5.05 14.47 -15.24
C MET A 398 4.89 15.39 -14.02
N ASN A 399 4.26 14.91 -12.94
CA ASN A 399 4.11 15.67 -11.71
C ASN A 399 5.46 15.93 -11.03
N TRP A 400 6.34 14.94 -10.99
CA TRP A 400 7.69 15.08 -10.44
C TRP A 400 8.49 16.15 -11.21
N LEU A 401 8.45 16.11 -12.56
CA LEU A 401 9.06 17.14 -13.42
C LEU A 401 8.43 18.50 -13.23
N SER A 402 7.11 18.58 -13.06
CA SER A 402 6.41 19.82 -12.74
C SER A 402 6.98 20.49 -11.48
N ILE A 403 7.19 19.69 -10.40
CA ILE A 403 7.77 20.19 -9.15
C ILE A 403 9.21 20.67 -9.36
N VAL A 404 10.00 19.94 -10.13
CA VAL A 404 11.42 20.27 -10.35
C VAL A 404 11.63 21.44 -11.30
N CYS A 405 10.73 21.65 -12.29
CA CYS A 405 10.98 22.57 -13.41
C CYS A 405 10.03 23.77 -13.47
N CYS A 406 8.82 23.66 -12.90
CA CYS A 406 7.75 24.63 -13.17
C CYS A 406 7.31 25.45 -11.94
N GLN A 407 7.93 25.27 -10.77
CA GLN A 407 7.54 26.02 -9.57
C GLN A 407 8.23 27.37 -9.48
N GLY A 408 7.55 28.38 -8.90
CA GLY A 408 8.06 29.74 -8.81
C GLY A 408 9.37 29.85 -8.00
N ASN A 409 9.50 29.06 -6.92
CA ASN A 409 10.67 29.07 -6.04
C ASN A 409 11.53 27.80 -6.21
N THR A 410 11.71 27.34 -7.44
CA THR A 410 12.39 26.06 -7.76
C THR A 410 13.76 25.94 -7.09
N ALA A 411 14.58 27.00 -7.06
CA ALA A 411 15.91 26.94 -6.44
C ALA A 411 15.84 26.67 -4.93
N TYR A 412 14.92 27.32 -4.21
CA TYR A 412 14.69 27.11 -2.79
C TYR A 412 14.19 25.68 -2.53
N LEU A 413 13.20 25.25 -3.29
CA LEU A 413 12.60 23.93 -3.21
C LEU A 413 13.64 22.82 -3.41
N LEU A 414 14.43 22.91 -4.49
CA LEU A 414 15.49 21.94 -4.78
C LEU A 414 16.62 21.96 -3.74
N SER A 415 16.93 23.13 -3.17
CA SER A 415 17.89 23.24 -2.07
C SER A 415 17.40 22.48 -0.83
N CYS A 416 16.15 22.68 -0.42
CA CYS A 416 15.55 21.96 0.70
C CYS A 416 15.54 20.43 0.47
N ILE A 417 15.10 19.99 -0.70
CA ILE A 417 15.08 18.57 -1.07
C ILE A 417 16.49 17.99 -1.05
N SER A 418 17.46 18.71 -1.63
CA SER A 418 18.85 18.27 -1.70
C SER A 418 19.47 18.12 -0.30
N VAL A 419 19.24 19.09 0.58
CA VAL A 419 19.71 19.04 1.97
C VAL A 419 19.15 17.81 2.68
N ILE A 420 17.85 17.54 2.55
CA ILE A 420 17.20 16.37 3.16
C ILE A 420 17.81 15.08 2.60
N LEU A 421 17.94 14.94 1.27
CA LEU A 421 18.47 13.72 0.65
C LEU A 421 19.94 13.51 0.99
N VAL A 422 20.75 14.56 1.04
CA VAL A 422 22.17 14.49 1.45
C VAL A 422 22.26 14.05 2.91
N ALA A 423 21.48 14.66 3.81
CA ALA A 423 21.45 14.30 5.22
C ALA A 423 21.06 12.81 5.43
N LEU A 424 20.03 12.34 4.73
CA LEU A 424 19.61 10.94 4.77
C LEU A 424 20.71 10.00 4.21
N THR A 425 21.38 10.41 3.13
CA THR A 425 22.47 9.64 2.53
C THR A 425 23.65 9.53 3.47
N VAL A 426 24.08 10.65 4.06
CA VAL A 426 25.16 10.68 5.07
C VAL A 426 24.79 9.79 6.26
N TYR A 427 23.58 9.93 6.78
CA TYR A 427 23.10 9.09 7.88
C TYR A 427 23.13 7.59 7.50
N TYR A 428 22.69 7.24 6.30
CA TYR A 428 22.72 5.86 5.85
C TYR A 428 24.14 5.28 5.85
N TYR A 429 25.11 5.96 5.25
CA TYR A 429 26.48 5.46 5.14
C TYR A 429 27.24 5.52 6.47
N ALA A 430 27.00 6.53 7.29
CA ALA A 430 27.68 6.70 8.56
C ALA A 430 27.12 5.77 9.66
N TYR A 431 25.80 5.52 9.68
CA TYR A 431 25.15 4.82 10.77
C TYR A 431 24.41 3.56 10.32
N ALA A 432 23.44 3.69 9.41
CA ALA A 432 22.47 2.65 9.13
C ALA A 432 23.07 1.44 8.41
N LYS A 433 23.95 1.65 7.44
CA LYS A 433 24.54 0.60 6.60
C LYS A 433 25.21 -0.51 7.37
N SER A 434 25.96 -0.17 8.42
CA SER A 434 26.70 -1.14 9.25
C SER A 434 25.82 -1.91 10.22
N ARG A 435 24.66 -1.34 10.59
CA ARG A 435 23.76 -1.87 11.62
C ARG A 435 22.52 -2.56 11.07
N GLN A 436 22.20 -2.34 9.80
CA GLN A 436 20.98 -2.86 9.18
C GLN A 436 20.88 -4.38 9.29
N SER A 437 19.68 -4.85 9.56
CA SER A 437 19.36 -6.28 9.62
C SER A 437 18.08 -6.54 8.84
N ILE A 438 17.86 -7.80 8.50
CA ILE A 438 16.58 -8.24 7.95
C ILE A 438 15.64 -8.46 9.13
N SER A 439 14.51 -7.76 9.17
CA SER A 439 13.49 -7.96 10.21
C SER A 439 12.87 -9.35 10.11
N ASP A 440 12.23 -9.82 11.20
CA ASP A 440 11.60 -11.14 11.21
C ASP A 440 10.47 -11.26 10.17
N ASP A 441 9.75 -10.17 9.92
CA ASP A 441 8.69 -10.13 8.91
C ASP A 441 9.27 -10.17 7.49
N GLU A 442 10.33 -9.43 7.21
CA GLU A 442 11.06 -9.52 5.95
C GLU A 442 11.65 -10.92 5.74
N ARG A 443 12.18 -11.55 6.80
CA ARG A 443 12.72 -12.92 6.74
C ARG A 443 11.65 -13.94 6.40
N LYS A 444 10.46 -13.85 6.99
CA LYS A 444 9.31 -14.71 6.67
C LYS A 444 8.93 -14.61 5.19
N ILE A 445 8.87 -13.37 4.67
CA ILE A 445 8.54 -13.13 3.26
C ILE A 445 9.62 -13.67 2.32
N LEU A 446 10.90 -13.42 2.61
CA LEU A 446 12.02 -13.93 1.81
C LEU A 446 12.08 -15.47 1.82
N LEU A 447 11.82 -16.10 2.97
CA LEU A 447 11.73 -17.55 3.08
C LEU A 447 10.57 -18.10 2.23
N PHE A 448 9.38 -17.48 2.31
CA PHE A 448 8.24 -17.86 1.48
C PHE A 448 8.56 -17.77 -0.01
N VAL A 449 9.18 -16.69 -0.44
CA VAL A 449 9.64 -16.47 -1.83
C VAL A 449 10.62 -17.55 -2.26
N HIS A 450 11.60 -17.88 -1.41
CA HIS A 450 12.60 -18.92 -1.68
C HIS A 450 11.96 -20.31 -1.85
N VAL A 451 11.08 -20.69 -0.93
CA VAL A 451 10.34 -21.97 -0.98
C VAL A 451 9.47 -22.04 -2.23
N ALA A 452 8.74 -20.99 -2.55
CA ALA A 452 7.89 -20.94 -3.73
C ALA A 452 8.70 -21.03 -5.04
N LYS A 453 9.86 -20.37 -5.12
CA LYS A 453 10.79 -20.47 -6.25
C LYS A 453 11.31 -21.91 -6.43
N ASN A 454 11.72 -22.54 -5.34
CA ASN A 454 12.21 -23.92 -5.38
C ASN A 454 11.12 -24.90 -5.82
N ASN A 455 9.91 -24.75 -5.33
CA ASN A 455 8.77 -25.58 -5.73
C ASN A 455 8.42 -25.39 -7.21
N SER A 456 8.44 -24.15 -7.71
CA SER A 456 8.26 -23.85 -9.13
C SER A 456 9.34 -24.50 -10.00
N ASN A 457 10.59 -24.44 -9.58
CA ASN A 457 11.71 -25.06 -10.30
C ASN A 457 11.60 -26.60 -10.30
N LYS A 458 11.20 -27.22 -9.19
CA LYS A 458 10.91 -28.66 -9.12
C LYS A 458 9.78 -29.04 -10.08
N SER A 459 8.68 -28.28 -10.10
CA SER A 459 7.56 -28.50 -11.01
C SER A 459 7.97 -28.39 -12.49
N LYS A 460 8.77 -27.35 -12.85
CA LYS A 460 9.30 -27.19 -14.22
C LYS A 460 10.19 -28.36 -14.63
N ARG A 461 11.10 -28.81 -13.73
CA ARG A 461 11.96 -29.98 -13.97
C ARG A 461 11.14 -31.26 -14.14
N SER A 462 10.11 -31.47 -13.32
CA SER A 462 9.20 -32.60 -13.44
C SER A 462 8.45 -32.60 -14.78
N ARG A 463 7.87 -31.46 -15.19
CA ARG A 463 7.20 -31.30 -16.50
C ARG A 463 8.15 -31.52 -17.68
N ALA A 464 9.36 -30.99 -17.61
CA ALA A 464 10.37 -31.20 -18.64
C ALA A 464 10.79 -32.66 -18.75
N ARG A 465 10.88 -33.37 -17.61
CA ARG A 465 11.16 -34.81 -17.55
C ARG A 465 10.03 -35.62 -18.16
N ALA A 466 8.78 -35.33 -17.79
CA ALA A 466 7.59 -35.97 -18.35
C ALA A 466 7.49 -35.74 -19.86
N SER A 467 7.76 -34.52 -20.37
CA SER A 467 7.78 -34.22 -21.80
C SER A 467 8.90 -34.95 -22.54
N ARG A 468 10.08 -35.13 -21.94
CA ARG A 468 11.17 -35.94 -22.53
C ARG A 468 10.76 -37.42 -22.61
N TRP A 469 10.17 -37.96 -21.56
CA TRP A 469 9.66 -39.34 -21.55
C TRP A 469 8.54 -39.55 -22.59
N GLY A 470 7.60 -38.60 -22.72
CA GLY A 470 6.55 -38.66 -23.74
C GLY A 470 7.12 -38.66 -25.17
N ARG A 471 8.15 -37.87 -25.44
CA ARG A 471 8.85 -37.87 -26.73
C ARG A 471 9.62 -39.15 -27.01
N LEU A 472 10.29 -39.71 -25.99
CA LEU A 472 10.98 -40.99 -26.10
C LEU A 472 9.99 -42.13 -26.35
N LYS A 473 8.87 -42.17 -25.62
CA LYS A 473 7.81 -43.16 -25.82
C LYS A 473 7.21 -43.08 -27.22
N GLY A 474 6.90 -41.87 -27.74
CA GLY A 474 6.41 -41.68 -29.08
C GLY A 474 7.42 -42.09 -30.19
N ARG A 475 8.73 -41.87 -29.98
CA ARG A 475 9.78 -42.38 -30.85
C ARG A 475 9.86 -43.91 -30.84
N LEU A 476 9.78 -44.52 -29.69
CA LEU A 476 9.79 -45.98 -29.55
C LEU A 476 8.59 -46.62 -30.24
N GLU A 477 7.39 -46.07 -30.03
CA GLU A 477 6.16 -46.50 -30.70
C GLU A 477 6.24 -46.34 -32.21
N SER A 478 6.83 -45.25 -32.71
CA SER A 478 7.04 -45.04 -34.15
C SER A 478 8.06 -46.05 -34.77
N LEU A 479 9.12 -46.39 -34.00
CA LEU A 479 10.09 -47.38 -34.42
C LEU A 479 9.47 -48.80 -34.44
N MET A 480 8.69 -49.12 -33.41
CA MET A 480 7.96 -50.42 -33.34
C MET A 480 6.92 -50.54 -34.47
N SER A 481 6.22 -49.47 -34.81
CA SER A 481 5.27 -49.45 -35.94
C SER A 481 5.97 -49.60 -37.28
N LYS A 482 7.16 -48.98 -37.48
CA LYS A 482 7.99 -49.20 -38.66
C LYS A 482 8.51 -50.62 -38.75
N ALA A 483 8.97 -51.23 -37.67
CA ALA A 483 9.41 -52.64 -37.60
C ALA A 483 8.26 -53.60 -37.92
N ARG A 484 7.04 -53.35 -37.40
CA ARG A 484 5.85 -54.14 -37.75
C ARG A 484 5.49 -54.02 -39.23
N ARG A 485 5.61 -52.84 -39.88
CA ARG A 485 5.36 -52.66 -41.31
C ARG A 485 6.41 -53.36 -42.18
N SER A 486 7.70 -53.36 -41.79
CA SER A 486 8.75 -54.10 -42.50
C SER A 486 8.54 -55.64 -42.42
N HIS A 487 8.11 -56.17 -41.27
CA HIS A 487 7.76 -57.57 -41.14
C HIS A 487 6.49 -57.96 -41.93
N ALA A 488 5.50 -57.05 -42.03
CA ALA A 488 4.31 -57.30 -42.86
C ALA A 488 4.64 -57.27 -44.35
N SER A 489 5.57 -56.40 -44.78
CA SER A 489 6.05 -56.36 -46.19
C SER A 489 6.87 -57.59 -46.55
N SER A 490 7.66 -58.15 -45.63
CA SER A 490 8.43 -59.39 -45.85
C SER A 490 7.54 -60.64 -45.92
N ARG A 491 6.35 -60.59 -45.30
CA ARG A 491 5.39 -61.71 -45.36
C ARG A 491 4.60 -61.78 -46.69
N ASN A 492 4.40 -60.66 -47.35
CA ASN A 492 3.70 -60.58 -48.62
C ASN A 492 4.57 -60.93 -49.85
N SER A 493 5.89 -61.08 -49.67
CA SER A 493 6.79 -61.49 -50.74
C SER A 493 7.07 -63.02 -50.74
N VAL A 494 6.45 -63.80 -49.85
CA VAL A 494 6.66 -65.28 -49.76
C VAL A 494 5.39 -66.07 -50.10
N THR A 495 4.30 -65.44 -50.53
CA THR A 495 3.07 -66.14 -50.89
C THR A 495 2.81 -66.18 -52.38
N THR A 496 3.79 -66.71 -53.15
CA THR A 496 3.54 -67.30 -54.45
C THR A 496 4.52 -68.42 -54.69
N LEU A 497 4.26 -69.56 -54.03
CA LEU A 497 4.62 -70.90 -54.50
C LEU A 497 4.20 -71.97 -53.48
N GLY A 498 3.28 -72.88 -53.91
CA GLY A 498 3.25 -74.23 -53.33
C GLY A 498 2.22 -74.54 -52.26
N THR A 499 1.18 -75.13 -52.72
CA THR A 499 0.20 -75.96 -52.03
C THR A 499 0.81 -77.02 -51.11
N SER A 500 0.04 -77.37 -50.06
CA SER A 500 -0.06 -78.70 -49.39
C SER A 500 0.52 -78.77 -47.97
N SER A 501 -0.39 -79.23 -47.17
CA SER A 501 -0.42 -80.09 -45.99
C SER A 501 -0.45 -79.38 -44.61
N ARG A 502 -1.52 -79.85 -43.94
CA ARG A 502 -1.80 -79.71 -42.52
C ARG A 502 -0.59 -80.16 -41.66
N ASP A 503 -0.30 -79.41 -40.61
CA ASP A 503 -0.17 -79.99 -39.32
C ASP A 503 -0.21 -78.90 -38.22
N SER A 504 -0.98 -79.20 -37.21
CA SER A 504 -1.21 -78.45 -36.00
C SER A 504 0.00 -78.51 -35.06
N VAL A 505 0.63 -77.33 -34.81
CA VAL A 505 1.53 -77.21 -33.67
C VAL A 505 1.11 -76.02 -32.81
N ARG A 506 0.70 -76.35 -31.57
CA ARG A 506 0.41 -75.37 -30.50
C ARG A 506 1.64 -74.53 -30.20
N ALA A 507 1.47 -73.20 -30.25
CA ALA A 507 2.44 -72.24 -29.72
C ALA A 507 2.29 -72.14 -28.18
N PRO A 508 3.38 -71.97 -27.43
CA PRO A 508 3.32 -71.83 -25.97
C PRO A 508 2.90 -70.46 -25.57
N HIS A 509 2.03 -70.44 -24.56
CA HIS A 509 1.65 -69.21 -23.81
C HIS A 509 2.86 -68.63 -23.07
N PHE A 510 3.40 -67.53 -23.56
CA PHE A 510 4.28 -66.65 -22.78
C PHE A 510 3.87 -65.21 -23.09
N PHE A 511 3.60 -64.43 -22.07
CA PHE A 511 3.13 -63.03 -22.00
C PHE A 511 1.61 -62.85 -21.77
N SER A 512 1.17 -63.18 -20.55
CA SER A 512 -0.11 -62.75 -20.00
C SER A 512 0.06 -61.82 -18.77
N TRP A 513 1.02 -60.90 -18.78
CA TRP A 513 1.29 -60.06 -17.61
C TRP A 513 1.42 -58.56 -17.92
N LEU A 514 0.80 -58.03 -18.94
CA LEU A 514 0.79 -56.58 -19.20
C LEU A 514 -0.50 -56.17 -19.96
N ALA A 515 -1.64 -56.26 -19.27
CA ALA A 515 -2.84 -55.53 -19.67
C ALA A 515 -3.30 -54.66 -18.49
N PRO A 516 -3.26 -53.34 -18.59
CA PRO A 516 -3.94 -52.47 -17.62
C PRO A 516 -5.43 -52.45 -17.93
N ALA A 517 -6.23 -52.68 -16.90
CA ALA A 517 -7.68 -52.57 -16.93
C ALA A 517 -8.12 -51.15 -17.39
N LYS A 518 -8.96 -51.11 -18.38
CA LYS A 518 -9.73 -49.92 -18.76
C LYS A 518 -10.86 -49.76 -17.74
N THR A 519 -10.78 -48.71 -16.91
CA THR A 519 -11.96 -48.11 -16.28
C THR A 519 -11.93 -46.64 -16.58
N ALA A 520 -12.92 -46.21 -17.33
CA ALA A 520 -13.21 -44.78 -17.56
C ALA A 520 -13.83 -44.20 -16.30
N PRO A 521 -13.43 -42.99 -15.86
CA PRO A 521 -14.21 -42.27 -14.85
C PRO A 521 -15.23 -41.35 -15.54
N ALA A 522 -16.46 -41.44 -15.02
CA ALA A 522 -17.55 -40.53 -15.31
C ALA A 522 -17.26 -39.10 -14.79
N PRO A 523 -17.92 -38.04 -15.35
CA PRO A 523 -17.68 -36.66 -14.92
C PRO A 523 -18.34 -36.39 -13.56
N MET A 524 -17.55 -35.92 -12.61
CA MET A 524 -18.05 -35.44 -11.31
C MET A 524 -18.54 -33.98 -11.44
N GLY A 525 -19.78 -33.77 -11.00
CA GLY A 525 -20.37 -32.45 -10.73
C GLY A 525 -19.84 -31.83 -9.42
N PRO A 526 -20.18 -30.57 -9.12
CA PRO A 526 -19.57 -29.83 -8.02
C PRO A 526 -20.02 -30.32 -6.64
N PRO A 527 -19.15 -30.32 -5.63
CA PRO A 527 -19.52 -30.77 -4.29
C PRO A 527 -20.31 -29.72 -3.53
N GLY A 528 -21.53 -30.12 -3.16
CA GLY A 528 -22.34 -29.41 -2.18
C GLY A 528 -21.81 -29.69 -0.76
N ALA A 529 -21.94 -28.68 0.10
CA ALA A 529 -21.63 -28.74 1.51
C ALA A 529 -22.51 -29.77 2.24
N THR A 530 -21.88 -30.70 2.95
CA THR A 530 -22.57 -31.55 3.93
C THR A 530 -21.82 -31.46 5.25
N THR A 531 -22.47 -30.86 6.22
CA THR A 531 -22.09 -30.84 7.63
C THR A 531 -22.34 -32.25 8.20
N VAL A 532 -21.29 -32.94 8.63
CA VAL A 532 -21.41 -34.17 9.40
C VAL A 532 -21.16 -33.83 10.87
N VAL A 533 -22.22 -33.90 11.67
CA VAL A 533 -22.16 -33.95 13.13
C VAL A 533 -21.96 -35.41 13.53
N ALA A 534 -20.79 -35.73 14.03
CA ALA A 534 -20.55 -37.03 14.67
C ALA A 534 -20.64 -36.86 16.19
N LYS A 535 -21.70 -37.45 16.79
CA LYS A 535 -21.74 -37.78 18.21
C LYS A 535 -20.86 -39.01 18.41
N LEU A 536 -19.96 -38.97 19.38
CA LEU A 536 -19.27 -40.16 19.93
C LEU A 536 -19.43 -40.15 21.44
N ASP A 537 -19.96 -41.26 21.92
CA ASP A 537 -20.17 -41.63 23.30
C ASP A 537 -18.85 -41.75 24.08
N GLY A 538 -18.99 -41.53 25.39
CA GLY A 538 -17.88 -41.48 26.32
C GLY A 538 -17.15 -42.81 26.51
N THR A 539 -15.84 -42.69 26.54
CA THR A 539 -14.97 -43.56 27.33
C THR A 539 -13.68 -42.80 27.68
N THR A 540 -13.44 -42.71 28.94
CA THR A 540 -12.29 -42.05 29.56
C THR A 540 -11.02 -42.87 29.33
N ILE A 541 -10.02 -42.33 28.62
CA ILE A 541 -8.67 -42.86 28.56
C ILE A 541 -7.72 -41.78 29.05
N LYS A 542 -7.00 -42.08 30.17
CA LYS A 542 -5.95 -41.25 30.71
C LYS A 542 -4.76 -41.15 29.74
N PRO A 543 -4.15 -40.00 29.51
CA PRO A 543 -2.92 -39.93 28.74
C PRO A 543 -1.71 -40.25 29.62
N HIS A 544 -0.93 -41.25 29.19
CA HIS A 544 0.42 -41.50 29.67
C HIS A 544 1.35 -40.38 29.15
N THR A 545 1.94 -39.65 30.08
CA THR A 545 3.01 -38.68 29.85
C THR A 545 4.31 -39.44 29.58
N VAL A 546 4.85 -39.37 28.38
CA VAL A 546 6.25 -39.68 28.07
C VAL A 546 6.98 -38.37 27.92
N ALA A 547 7.86 -38.10 28.88
CA ALA A 547 8.77 -36.96 28.83
C ALA A 547 9.98 -37.29 27.94
N PRO A 548 10.41 -36.39 27.04
CA PRO A 548 11.73 -36.52 26.44
C PRO A 548 12.78 -35.92 27.39
N THR A 549 13.80 -36.71 27.67
CA THR A 549 15.01 -36.39 28.41
C THR A 549 15.76 -35.24 27.72
N VAL A 550 15.86 -34.10 28.38
CA VAL A 550 16.71 -32.99 27.98
C VAL A 550 18.10 -33.25 28.55
N HIS A 551 19.10 -33.38 27.70
CA HIS A 551 20.51 -33.32 28.08
C HIS A 551 20.83 -31.85 28.47
N GLU A 552 21.16 -31.66 29.74
CA GLU A 552 21.73 -30.44 30.28
C GLU A 552 23.10 -30.15 29.63
N LEU A 553 23.20 -29.05 28.93
CA LEU A 553 24.47 -28.42 28.58
C LEU A 553 24.81 -27.43 29.71
N GLN A 554 25.90 -27.67 30.40
CA GLN A 554 26.44 -26.81 31.45
C GLN A 554 26.79 -25.40 30.92
N PRO A 555 26.61 -24.34 31.72
CA PRO A 555 26.97 -23.00 31.32
C PRO A 555 28.50 -22.79 31.39
N ILE A 556 29.05 -22.25 30.31
CA ILE A 556 30.43 -21.77 30.25
C ILE A 556 30.55 -20.51 31.12
N ARG A 557 31.43 -20.57 32.11
CA ARG A 557 31.80 -19.41 32.97
C ARG A 557 32.48 -18.32 32.11
N PRO A 558 32.19 -17.04 32.36
CA PRO A 558 32.96 -15.95 31.75
C PRO A 558 34.32 -15.84 32.45
N ALA A 559 35.36 -15.64 31.65
CA ALA A 559 36.72 -15.35 32.13
C ALA A 559 36.78 -13.96 32.76
N GLU A 560 37.39 -13.88 33.92
CA GLU A 560 37.73 -12.65 34.61
C GLU A 560 38.75 -11.80 33.82
N PRO A 561 38.63 -10.47 33.82
CA PRO A 561 39.65 -9.61 33.27
C PRO A 561 40.79 -9.44 34.28
N ALA A 562 42.02 -9.75 33.86
CA ALA A 562 43.22 -9.44 34.59
C ALA A 562 43.43 -7.92 34.67
N MET A 563 43.54 -7.44 35.91
CA MET A 563 44.12 -6.13 36.24
C MET A 563 45.59 -6.09 35.85
N HIS A 564 46.04 -5.07 35.13
CA HIS A 564 47.35 -4.49 35.31
C HIS A 564 47.26 -2.97 35.24
N VAL A 565 47.59 -2.42 36.38
CA VAL A 565 47.95 -1.02 36.65
C VAL A 565 49.34 -0.81 36.09
N GLU A 566 49.61 0.31 35.43
CA GLU A 566 50.76 1.16 35.74
C GLU A 566 50.71 2.46 34.93
N ASP A 567 50.91 3.47 35.72
CA ASP A 567 51.10 4.89 35.50
C ASP A 567 52.19 5.23 34.47
N VAL A 568 52.14 6.48 34.02
CA VAL A 568 53.19 7.49 33.87
C VAL A 568 53.11 8.27 32.55
N HIS A 569 52.86 9.56 32.79
CA HIS A 569 53.03 10.80 32.00
C HIS A 569 51.91 11.19 31.05
#